data_0b452632c508849c9237e89d397cc98b
#
_entry.id   0b452632c508849c9237e89d397cc98b
#
_cell.length_a   1.000
_cell.length_b   1.000
_cell.length_c   1.000
_cell.angle_alpha   90.00
_cell.angle_beta   90.00
_cell.angle_gamma   90.00
#
_symmetry.space_group_name_H-M   'P 1'
#
loop_
_entity.id
_entity.type
_entity.pdbx_description
1 polymer ?
#
loop_
_entity_poly.entity_id
_entity_poly.type
_entity_poly.pdbx_seq_one_letter_code
_entity_poly.pdbx_strand_id
1 'polypeptide(L)'
;MNKAVLDTTVIVKGALTPYKSLPEEIYSRELGTHQKCRLLLNILDESSVEVFIPKVCVIETAAVLKRLANRDLAAKLSRGLMRAYDLVGEPDIFESAWRVALDRGSTGFDTYFLALARMKDALLFTDDNGMSHHSREYGVNSILIRELQIDELKALVE
;
A
#
# COMPACT_ATOMS: atom_id res chain seq x y z
N MET A 1 7.71 10.54 10.95
CA MET A 1 6.40 10.39 10.25
C MET A 1 5.35 9.93 11.24
N ASN A 2 4.13 10.53 11.24
CA ASN A 2 3.09 10.18 12.23
C ASN A 2 1.89 9.43 11.63
N LYS A 3 1.69 9.54 10.32
CA LYS A 3 0.55 8.92 9.62
C LYS A 3 0.98 8.32 8.29
N ALA A 4 0.48 7.13 7.99
CA ALA A 4 0.74 6.41 6.75
C ALA A 4 -0.55 5.89 6.12
N VAL A 5 -0.56 5.82 4.79
CA VAL A 5 -1.53 5.05 4.01
C VAL A 5 -0.77 3.98 3.25
N LEU A 6 -1.26 2.74 3.31
CA LEU A 6 -0.66 1.61 2.60
C LEU A 6 -1.50 1.25 1.38
N ASP A 7 -0.86 1.20 0.24
CA ASP A 7 -1.43 0.63 -0.98
C ASP A 7 -1.45 -0.91 -0.92
N THR A 8 -2.40 -1.52 -1.59
CA THR A 8 -2.55 -2.98 -1.71
C THR A 8 -1.27 -3.66 -2.22
N THR A 9 -0.54 -3.02 -3.14
CA THR A 9 0.71 -3.57 -3.68
C THR A 9 1.77 -3.80 -2.61
N VAL A 10 1.90 -2.88 -1.65
CA VAL A 10 2.86 -2.98 -0.53
C VAL A 10 2.48 -4.15 0.38
N ILE A 11 1.21 -4.27 0.71
CA ILE A 11 0.70 -5.33 1.60
C ILE A 11 0.91 -6.71 0.96
N VAL A 12 0.50 -6.86 -0.30
CA VAL A 12 0.62 -8.14 -1.02
C VAL A 12 2.08 -8.52 -1.22
N LYS A 13 2.93 -7.58 -1.63
CA LYS A 13 4.36 -7.85 -1.82
C LYS A 13 5.09 -8.12 -0.50
N GLY A 14 4.68 -7.52 0.60
CA GLY A 14 5.20 -7.85 1.92
C GLY A 14 4.78 -9.23 2.42
N ALA A 15 3.61 -9.72 2.01
CA ALA A 15 3.05 -11.00 2.40
C ALA A 15 3.58 -12.19 1.58
N LEU A 16 3.83 -12.00 0.27
CA LEU A 16 4.20 -13.06 -0.67
C LEU A 16 5.61 -12.86 -1.22
N THR A 17 6.42 -13.93 -1.15
CA THR A 17 7.69 -13.99 -1.89
C THR A 17 7.42 -14.14 -3.39
N PRO A 18 8.24 -13.54 -4.26
CA PRO A 18 8.08 -13.71 -5.70
C PRO A 18 8.30 -15.17 -6.13
N TYR A 19 7.71 -15.54 -7.25
CA TYR A 19 7.87 -16.88 -7.81
C TYR A 19 9.30 -17.12 -8.32
N LYS A 20 9.91 -18.23 -7.94
CA LYS A 20 11.25 -18.62 -8.39
C LYS A 20 11.34 -18.92 -9.90
N SER A 21 10.20 -19.08 -10.56
CA SER A 21 10.10 -19.29 -12.01
C SER A 21 10.28 -18.01 -12.84
N LEU A 22 10.34 -16.84 -12.21
CA LEU A 22 10.63 -15.59 -12.89
C LEU A 22 12.07 -15.57 -13.41
N PRO A 23 12.36 -14.85 -14.52
CA PRO A 23 13.73 -14.58 -14.94
C PRO A 23 14.55 -14.01 -13.80
N GLU A 24 15.83 -14.41 -13.69
CA GLU A 24 16.69 -14.10 -12.54
C GLU A 24 16.75 -12.61 -12.18
N GLU A 25 16.85 -11.75 -13.17
CA GLU A 25 16.88 -10.30 -12.98
C GLU A 25 15.57 -9.76 -12.39
N ILE A 26 14.43 -10.26 -12.89
CA ILE A 26 13.10 -9.88 -12.40
C ILE A 26 12.90 -10.44 -10.98
N TYR A 27 13.26 -11.70 -10.75
CA TYR A 27 13.16 -12.33 -9.44
C TYR A 27 13.97 -11.57 -8.40
N SER A 28 15.21 -11.21 -8.68
CA SER A 28 16.09 -10.47 -7.77
C SER A 28 15.50 -9.11 -7.39
N ARG A 29 14.97 -8.37 -8.38
CA ARG A 29 14.31 -7.08 -8.16
C ARG A 29 13.06 -7.22 -7.30
N GLU A 30 12.18 -8.16 -7.62
CA GLU A 30 10.93 -8.39 -6.88
C GLU A 30 11.21 -8.93 -5.47
N LEU A 31 12.26 -9.73 -5.28
CA LEU A 31 12.68 -10.19 -3.96
C LEU A 31 13.17 -9.02 -3.08
N GLY A 32 13.96 -8.11 -3.64
CA GLY A 32 14.38 -6.90 -2.94
C GLY A 32 13.17 -6.03 -2.53
N THR A 33 12.18 -5.88 -3.42
CA THR A 33 10.95 -5.16 -3.11
C THR A 33 10.13 -5.86 -2.02
N HIS A 34 9.99 -7.19 -2.10
CA HIS A 34 9.35 -7.98 -1.05
C HIS A 34 9.97 -7.76 0.32
N GLN A 35 11.31 -7.79 0.41
CA GLN A 35 12.03 -7.59 1.66
C GLN A 35 11.78 -6.20 2.24
N LYS A 36 11.78 -5.15 1.39
CA LYS A 36 11.49 -3.77 1.79
C LYS A 36 10.04 -3.61 2.27
N CYS A 37 9.06 -4.14 1.52
CA CYS A 37 7.64 -4.11 1.92
C CYS A 37 7.44 -4.81 3.26
N ARG A 38 8.01 -6.00 3.43
CA ARG A 38 7.92 -6.76 4.69
C ARG A 38 8.55 -6.03 5.86
N LEU A 39 9.72 -5.41 5.65
CA LEU A 39 10.39 -4.61 6.67
C LEU A 39 9.52 -3.40 7.06
N LEU A 40 8.96 -2.68 6.08
CA LEU A 40 8.06 -1.56 6.35
C LEU A 40 6.87 -1.98 7.21
N LEU A 41 6.18 -3.07 6.85
CA LEU A 41 5.03 -3.55 7.62
C LEU A 41 5.42 -3.87 9.06
N ASN A 42 6.56 -4.55 9.28
CA ASN A 42 7.04 -4.85 10.63
C ASN A 42 7.37 -3.58 11.43
N ILE A 43 8.02 -2.59 10.82
CA ILE A 43 8.36 -1.33 11.48
C ILE A 43 7.07 -0.57 11.84
N LEU A 44 6.10 -0.51 10.95
CA LEU A 44 4.83 0.15 11.22
C LEU A 44 4.05 -0.53 12.36
N ASP A 45 4.03 -1.86 12.40
CA ASP A 45 3.36 -2.63 13.46
C ASP A 45 4.01 -2.40 14.85
N GLU A 46 5.31 -2.09 14.90
CA GLU A 46 6.05 -1.83 16.13
C GLU A 46 6.13 -0.33 16.50
N SER A 47 5.67 0.56 15.62
CA SER A 47 5.77 2.02 15.79
C SER A 47 4.48 2.63 16.35
N SER A 48 4.53 3.93 16.67
CA SER A 48 3.36 4.73 17.02
C SER A 48 2.69 5.42 15.82
N VAL A 49 3.07 5.04 14.60
CA VAL A 49 2.50 5.60 13.37
C VAL A 49 1.07 5.12 13.19
N GLU A 50 0.15 6.06 13.00
CA GLU A 50 -1.23 5.73 12.64
C GLU A 50 -1.29 5.27 11.17
N VAL A 51 -1.71 4.04 10.94
CA VAL A 51 -1.79 3.46 9.60
C VAL A 51 -3.26 3.36 9.16
N PHE A 52 -3.57 4.02 8.06
CA PHE A 52 -4.91 4.04 7.46
C PHE A 52 -4.94 3.24 6.16
N ILE A 53 -6.03 2.52 5.94
CA ILE A 53 -6.35 1.90 4.64
C ILE A 53 -7.83 2.10 4.30
N PRO A 54 -8.19 2.31 3.03
CA PRO A 54 -9.59 2.28 2.63
C PRO A 54 -10.12 0.83 2.77
N LYS A 55 -11.37 0.65 3.14
CA LYS A 55 -11.96 -0.71 3.29
C LYS A 55 -11.82 -1.56 2.04
N VAL A 56 -11.86 -0.95 0.86
CA VAL A 56 -11.63 -1.64 -0.41
C VAL A 56 -10.26 -2.32 -0.47
N CYS A 57 -9.23 -1.80 0.20
CA CYS A 57 -7.90 -2.42 0.29
C CYS A 57 -7.97 -3.84 0.86
N VAL A 58 -8.84 -4.09 1.83
CA VAL A 58 -9.05 -5.43 2.40
C VAL A 58 -9.60 -6.40 1.34
N ILE A 59 -10.55 -5.91 0.53
CA ILE A 59 -11.18 -6.70 -0.56
C ILE A 59 -10.15 -7.00 -1.65
N GLU A 60 -9.40 -6.01 -2.08
CA GLU A 60 -8.34 -6.17 -3.09
C GLU A 60 -7.26 -7.14 -2.61
N THR A 61 -6.78 -6.95 -1.38
CA THR A 61 -5.78 -7.84 -0.78
C THR A 61 -6.28 -9.28 -0.72
N ALA A 62 -7.51 -9.51 -0.26
CA ALA A 62 -8.12 -10.83 -0.22
C ALA A 62 -8.22 -11.47 -1.63
N ALA A 63 -8.65 -10.69 -2.62
CA ALA A 63 -8.79 -11.16 -3.99
C ALA A 63 -7.44 -11.51 -4.64
N VAL A 64 -6.43 -10.66 -4.46
CA VAL A 64 -5.08 -10.88 -5.02
C VAL A 64 -4.41 -12.07 -4.34
N LEU A 65 -4.43 -12.16 -3.01
CA LEU A 65 -3.84 -13.27 -2.27
C LEU A 65 -4.51 -14.60 -2.58
N LYS A 66 -5.84 -14.60 -2.78
CA LYS A 66 -6.56 -15.83 -3.20
C LYS A 66 -6.10 -16.31 -4.58
N ARG A 67 -5.84 -15.40 -5.53
CA ARG A 67 -5.37 -15.75 -6.88
C ARG A 67 -3.92 -16.21 -6.88
N LEU A 68 -3.05 -15.54 -6.12
CA LEU A 68 -1.60 -15.79 -6.13
C LEU A 68 -1.17 -16.91 -5.16
N ALA A 69 -1.97 -17.22 -4.18
CA ALA A 69 -1.67 -18.26 -3.18
C ALA A 69 -2.89 -19.16 -2.96
N ASN A 70 -3.65 -18.92 -1.90
CA ASN A 70 -4.84 -19.72 -1.58
C ASN A 70 -5.83 -18.91 -0.71
N ARG A 71 -7.04 -19.50 -0.53
CA ARG A 71 -8.13 -18.90 0.23
C ARG A 71 -7.80 -18.72 1.72
N ASP A 72 -7.09 -19.66 2.32
CA ASP A 72 -6.83 -19.64 3.77
C ASP A 72 -5.84 -18.53 4.14
N LEU A 73 -4.78 -18.37 3.36
CA LEU A 73 -3.84 -17.26 3.51
C LEU A 73 -4.53 -15.91 3.28
N ALA A 74 -5.34 -15.81 2.22
CA ALA A 74 -6.11 -14.61 1.93
C ALA A 74 -7.04 -14.23 3.08
N ALA A 75 -7.78 -15.19 3.64
CA ALA A 75 -8.66 -14.98 4.78
C ALA A 75 -7.90 -14.57 6.04
N LYS A 76 -6.76 -15.21 6.32
CA LYS A 76 -5.92 -14.91 7.48
C LYS A 76 -5.38 -13.47 7.41
N LEU A 77 -4.77 -13.12 6.29
CA LEU A 77 -4.11 -11.81 6.13
C LEU A 77 -5.13 -10.67 6.05
N SER A 78 -6.23 -10.83 5.31
CA SER A 78 -7.26 -9.79 5.24
C SER A 78 -7.94 -9.53 6.60
N ARG A 79 -8.15 -10.57 7.42
CA ARG A 79 -8.59 -10.37 8.82
C ARG A 79 -7.53 -9.67 9.68
N GLY A 80 -6.25 -9.97 9.43
CA GLY A 80 -5.14 -9.27 10.09
C GLY A 80 -5.17 -7.77 9.82
N LEU A 81 -5.35 -7.35 8.57
CA LEU A 81 -5.47 -5.94 8.20
C LEU A 81 -6.61 -5.23 8.92
N MET A 82 -7.78 -5.90 9.04
CA MET A 82 -8.93 -5.33 9.75
C MET A 82 -8.71 -5.11 11.25
N ARG A 83 -7.69 -5.73 11.82
CA ARG A 83 -7.35 -5.60 13.25
C ARG A 83 -6.16 -4.68 13.50
N ALA A 84 -5.24 -4.63 12.54
CA ALA A 84 -3.98 -3.92 12.69
C ALA A 84 -4.09 -2.44 12.32
N TYR A 85 -4.96 -2.09 11.36
CA TYR A 85 -4.98 -0.76 10.76
C TYR A 85 -6.35 -0.07 10.87
N ASP A 86 -6.34 1.26 10.80
CA ASP A 86 -7.55 2.08 10.80
C ASP A 86 -8.25 2.01 9.43
N LEU A 87 -9.40 1.35 9.42
CA LEU A 87 -10.22 1.19 8.21
C LEU A 87 -11.11 2.41 7.98
N VAL A 88 -10.96 3.05 6.83
CA VAL A 88 -11.81 4.16 6.42
C VAL A 88 -12.78 3.69 5.34
N GLY A 89 -14.07 3.88 5.60
CA GLY A 89 -15.14 3.45 4.69
C GLY A 89 -15.23 4.32 3.44
N GLU A 90 -15.69 3.73 2.34
CA GLU A 90 -15.90 4.44 1.08
C GLU A 90 -16.81 5.67 1.23
N PRO A 91 -17.91 5.64 2.02
CA PRO A 91 -18.75 6.84 2.21
C PRO A 91 -17.99 8.05 2.75
N ASP A 92 -16.98 7.82 3.59
CA ASP A 92 -16.17 8.90 4.18
C ASP A 92 -15.14 9.46 3.19
N ILE A 93 -14.75 8.68 2.18
CA ILE A 93 -13.73 9.05 1.19
C ILE A 93 -14.37 9.48 -0.14
N PHE A 94 -15.61 9.10 -0.40
CA PHE A 94 -16.24 9.18 -1.72
C PHE A 94 -16.14 10.56 -2.38
N GLU A 95 -16.49 11.62 -1.69
CA GLU A 95 -16.45 12.96 -2.27
C GLU A 95 -15.04 13.38 -2.64
N SER A 96 -14.06 13.07 -1.77
CA SER A 96 -12.65 13.35 -2.04
C SER A 96 -12.12 12.51 -3.19
N ALA A 97 -12.46 11.23 -3.27
CA ALA A 97 -12.07 10.35 -4.36
C ALA A 97 -12.68 10.81 -5.70
N TRP A 98 -13.93 11.23 -5.70
CA TRP A 98 -14.59 11.79 -6.88
C TRP A 98 -13.87 13.04 -7.41
N ARG A 99 -13.45 13.95 -6.52
CA ARG A 99 -12.64 15.11 -6.90
C ARG A 99 -11.29 14.71 -7.50
N VAL A 100 -10.61 13.71 -6.91
CA VAL A 100 -9.35 13.16 -7.48
C VAL A 100 -9.59 12.64 -8.89
N ALA A 101 -10.67 11.89 -9.11
CA ALA A 101 -11.01 11.37 -10.44
C ALA A 101 -11.27 12.48 -11.46
N LEU A 102 -11.98 13.55 -11.08
CA LEU A 102 -12.22 14.71 -11.95
C LEU A 102 -10.94 15.47 -12.30
N ASP A 103 -10.07 15.66 -11.31
CA ASP A 103 -8.87 16.49 -11.48
C ASP A 103 -7.75 15.75 -12.21
N ARG A 104 -7.67 14.42 -12.09
CA ARG A 104 -6.52 13.62 -12.55
C ARG A 104 -6.87 12.51 -13.53
N GLY A 105 -8.14 12.20 -13.72
CA GLY A 105 -8.55 11.09 -14.56
C GLY A 105 -8.06 9.73 -14.07
N SER A 106 -7.57 9.64 -12.82
CA SER A 106 -7.27 8.35 -12.21
C SER A 106 -8.55 7.56 -12.02
N THR A 107 -8.48 6.25 -12.21
CA THR A 107 -9.64 5.37 -12.21
C THR A 107 -9.53 4.29 -11.14
N GLY A 108 -10.66 3.62 -10.91
CA GLY A 108 -10.73 2.52 -9.98
C GLY A 108 -10.46 2.93 -8.54
N PHE A 109 -9.90 2.00 -7.80
CA PHE A 109 -9.68 2.18 -6.37
C PHE A 109 -8.47 3.04 -6.02
N ASP A 110 -7.58 3.30 -6.96
CA ASP A 110 -6.40 4.17 -6.77
C ASP A 110 -6.80 5.56 -6.25
N THR A 111 -7.95 6.07 -6.71
CA THR A 111 -8.51 7.34 -6.25
C THR A 111 -8.80 7.36 -4.76
N TYR A 112 -9.20 6.22 -4.18
CA TYR A 112 -9.48 6.12 -2.74
C TYR A 112 -8.22 6.22 -1.89
N PHE A 113 -7.11 5.61 -2.33
CA PHE A 113 -5.83 5.70 -1.63
C PHE A 113 -5.27 7.13 -1.67
N LEU A 114 -5.31 7.78 -2.84
CA LEU A 114 -4.86 9.15 -3.01
C LEU A 114 -5.70 10.13 -2.17
N ALA A 115 -7.02 9.99 -2.22
CA ALA A 115 -7.95 10.82 -1.45
C ALA A 115 -7.72 10.63 0.05
N LEU A 116 -7.60 9.38 0.51
CA LEU A 116 -7.37 9.06 1.91
C LEU A 116 -6.04 9.64 2.42
N ALA A 117 -4.96 9.48 1.66
CA ALA A 117 -3.66 10.02 2.02
C ALA A 117 -3.71 11.55 2.16
N ARG A 118 -4.39 12.24 1.24
CA ARG A 118 -4.58 13.69 1.30
C ARG A 118 -5.46 14.11 2.49
N MET A 119 -6.58 13.42 2.71
CA MET A 119 -7.50 13.73 3.83
C MET A 119 -6.85 13.58 5.20
N LYS A 120 -5.95 12.61 5.34
CA LYS A 120 -5.25 12.33 6.60
C LYS A 120 -3.94 13.09 6.75
N ASP A 121 -3.48 13.79 5.71
CA ASP A 121 -2.13 14.35 5.63
C ASP A 121 -1.09 13.29 5.94
N ALA A 122 -1.22 12.14 5.26
CA ALA A 122 -0.46 10.93 5.50
C ALA A 122 0.50 10.64 4.34
N LEU A 123 1.62 9.99 4.65
CA LEU A 123 2.55 9.49 3.64
C LEU A 123 1.99 8.22 2.98
N LEU A 124 1.87 8.23 1.66
CA LEU A 124 1.39 7.09 0.89
C LEU A 124 2.55 6.17 0.51
N PHE A 125 2.52 4.92 0.94
CA PHE A 125 3.46 3.89 0.51
C PHE A 125 2.83 3.03 -0.59
N THR A 126 3.50 2.95 -1.73
CA THR A 126 3.06 2.15 -2.88
C THR A 126 4.25 1.47 -3.56
N ASP A 127 3.99 0.42 -4.33
CA ASP A 127 4.94 -0.14 -5.30
C ASP A 127 4.36 -0.12 -6.73
N ASP A 128 3.42 0.77 -6.97
CA ASP A 128 2.83 1.06 -8.27
C ASP A 128 3.33 2.41 -8.82
N ASN A 129 3.94 2.38 -10.02
CA ASN A 129 4.45 3.59 -10.68
C ASN A 129 3.34 4.57 -11.04
N GLY A 130 2.17 4.07 -11.46
CA GLY A 130 1.02 4.90 -11.81
C GLY A 130 0.50 5.65 -10.59
N MET A 131 0.32 4.94 -9.47
CA MET A 131 -0.06 5.53 -8.19
C MET A 131 0.94 6.59 -7.73
N SER A 132 2.25 6.30 -7.78
CA SER A 132 3.31 7.24 -7.43
C SER A 132 3.30 8.49 -8.32
N HIS A 133 3.04 8.34 -9.62
CA HIS A 133 2.92 9.45 -10.55
C HIS A 133 1.71 10.32 -10.23
N HIS A 134 0.53 9.74 -10.10
CA HIS A 134 -0.70 10.45 -9.76
C HIS A 134 -0.63 11.17 -8.41
N SER A 135 0.04 10.56 -7.42
CA SER A 135 0.20 11.17 -6.10
C SER A 135 0.99 12.49 -6.17
N ARG A 136 2.10 12.51 -6.92
CA ARG A 136 2.91 13.73 -7.13
C ARG A 136 2.10 14.84 -7.78
N GLU A 137 1.35 14.51 -8.82
CA GLU A 137 0.50 15.48 -9.52
C GLU A 137 -0.63 16.01 -8.65
N TYR A 138 -1.13 15.21 -7.71
CA TYR A 138 -2.21 15.59 -6.80
C TYR A 138 -1.72 16.25 -5.50
N GLY A 139 -0.39 16.40 -5.33
CA GLY A 139 0.23 16.99 -4.14
C GLY A 139 0.14 16.09 -2.91
N VAL A 140 0.08 14.77 -3.11
CA VAL A 140 0.18 13.76 -2.06
C VAL A 140 1.61 13.29 -1.96
N ASN A 141 2.18 13.34 -0.76
CA ASN A 141 3.50 12.77 -0.50
C ASN A 141 3.43 11.24 -0.62
N SER A 142 4.23 10.68 -1.50
CA SER A 142 4.27 9.23 -1.70
C SER A 142 5.69 8.69 -1.80
N ILE A 143 5.84 7.45 -1.41
CA ILE A 143 7.08 6.69 -1.49
C ILE A 143 6.86 5.47 -2.38
N LEU A 144 7.64 5.37 -3.45
CA LEU A 144 7.72 4.18 -4.28
C LEU A 144 8.75 3.22 -3.65
N ILE A 145 8.27 2.15 -3.03
CA ILE A 145 9.08 1.27 -2.17
C ILE A 145 10.31 0.69 -2.88
N ARG A 146 10.17 0.32 -4.16
CA ARG A 146 11.28 -0.26 -4.91
C ARG A 146 12.48 0.68 -5.05
N GLU A 147 12.27 1.99 -5.00
CA GLU A 147 13.32 3.01 -5.17
C GLU A 147 14.06 3.33 -3.87
N LEU A 148 13.47 3.04 -2.68
CA LEU A 148 14.12 3.29 -1.41
C LEU A 148 15.24 2.31 -1.11
N GLN A 149 16.25 2.80 -0.37
CA GLN A 149 17.20 1.94 0.32
C GLN A 149 16.64 1.52 1.69
N ILE A 150 17.13 0.40 2.23
CA ILE A 150 16.66 -0.14 3.52
C ILE A 150 16.89 0.84 4.68
N ASP A 151 18.02 1.53 4.68
CA ASP A 151 18.36 2.49 5.73
C ASP A 151 17.48 3.75 5.68
N GLU A 152 17.12 4.20 4.46
CA GLU A 152 16.16 5.29 4.25
C GLU A 152 14.77 4.91 4.78
N LEU A 153 14.36 3.66 4.55
CA LEU A 153 13.07 3.15 5.03
C LEU A 153 12.98 3.17 6.57
N LYS A 154 14.04 2.80 7.27
CA LYS A 154 14.10 2.86 8.73
C LYS A 154 14.01 4.29 9.24
N ALA A 155 14.78 5.20 8.64
CA ALA A 155 14.82 6.61 9.03
C ALA A 155 13.49 7.35 8.84
N LEU A 156 12.57 6.86 7.97
CA LEU A 156 11.26 7.47 7.77
C LEU A 156 10.32 7.27 8.96
N VAL A 157 10.49 6.23 9.75
CA VAL A 157 9.57 5.83 10.83
C VAL A 157 10.11 6.20 12.21
N GLU A 158 11.43 6.37 12.34
CA GLU A 158 12.07 6.96 13.52
C GLU A 158 11.72 8.46 13.64
#